data_b341e631075345f37d1ca354efcc3ae0
#
_entry.id   b341e631075345f37d1ca354efcc3ae0
#
_cell.length_a   1.000
_cell.length_b   1.000
_cell.length_c   1.000
_cell.angle_alpha   90.00
_cell.angle_beta   90.00
_cell.angle_gamma   90.00
#
_symmetry.space_group_name_H-M   'P 1'
#
loop_
_entity.id
_entity.type
_entity.pdbx_description
1 polymer ?
#
loop_
_entity_poly.entity_id
_entity_poly.type
_entity_poly.pdbx_seq_one_letter_code
_entity_poly.pdbx_strand_id
1 'polypeptide(L)'
;KKQIKYPFIVKPDIGLRGSAVKKINTLEELKAYNDKATFDYLIQDLIPYPKEIGVFYVRYPNQKEGKITGIVAKEFLTVTGDGVSTIEELIKKNPRHEMQLKVLQKEYGKRLQEILSKGELLTVVPYGNHIRGAKFIDASHFISEQLNATINKICTQIPDFYFGRFDMMYSTIEELEKGANF
;
A
#
# COMPACT_ATOMS: atom_id res chain seq x y z
N LYS A 1 16.66 22.51 1.56
CA LYS A 1 16.01 21.65 0.53
C LYS A 1 16.25 20.21 0.92
N LYS A 2 15.19 19.42 1.13
CA LYS A 2 15.32 17.98 1.45
C LYS A 2 15.75 17.28 0.15
N GLN A 3 16.83 16.52 0.19
CA GLN A 3 17.31 15.73 -0.92
C GLN A 3 16.58 14.36 -0.86
N ILE A 4 15.68 14.10 -1.80
CA ILE A 4 14.97 12.83 -1.90
C ILE A 4 15.83 11.88 -2.75
N LYS A 5 16.06 10.66 -2.25
CA LYS A 5 16.87 9.66 -2.93
C LYS A 5 15.99 8.70 -3.74
N TYR A 6 16.50 8.25 -4.88
CA TYR A 6 15.86 7.16 -5.63
C TYR A 6 15.96 5.83 -4.86
N PRO A 7 14.96 4.95 -4.96
CA PRO A 7 13.65 5.19 -5.58
C PRO A 7 12.73 6.00 -4.65
N PHE A 8 11.77 6.74 -5.24
CA PHE A 8 10.73 7.46 -4.52
C PHE A 8 9.38 7.31 -5.22
N ILE A 9 8.31 7.76 -4.57
CA ILE A 9 6.95 7.75 -5.12
C ILE A 9 6.59 9.16 -5.58
N VAL A 10 5.97 9.26 -6.76
CA VAL A 10 5.25 10.44 -7.21
C VAL A 10 3.76 10.13 -7.22
N LYS A 11 2.95 11.07 -6.79
CA LYS A 11 1.48 10.93 -6.74
C LYS A 11 0.82 12.29 -6.94
N PRO A 12 -0.35 12.37 -7.60
CA PRO A 12 -1.11 13.61 -7.67
C PRO A 12 -1.38 14.18 -6.27
N ASP A 13 -1.33 15.50 -6.12
CA ASP A 13 -1.71 16.16 -4.87
C ASP A 13 -3.19 15.91 -4.56
N ILE A 14 -4.03 16.01 -5.58
CA ILE A 14 -5.44 15.63 -5.52
C ILE A 14 -5.65 14.44 -6.45
N GLY A 15 -5.97 13.27 -5.89
CA GLY A 15 -6.14 12.04 -6.67
C GLY A 15 -7.01 11.01 -5.96
N LEU A 16 -7.52 10.06 -6.74
CA LEU A 16 -8.36 8.97 -6.25
C LEU A 16 -7.80 7.62 -6.71
N ARG A 17 -7.94 6.60 -5.85
CA ARG A 17 -7.76 5.18 -6.17
C ARG A 17 -6.38 4.80 -6.72
N GLY A 18 -5.33 5.56 -6.37
CA GLY A 18 -3.96 5.30 -6.84
C GLY A 18 -3.72 5.67 -8.30
N SER A 19 -4.62 6.44 -8.93
CA SER A 19 -4.43 6.95 -10.28
C SER A 19 -3.18 7.83 -10.35
N ALA A 20 -2.34 7.62 -11.39
CA ALA A 20 -1.09 8.31 -11.62
C ALA A 20 -0.05 8.22 -10.47
N VAL A 21 -0.22 7.33 -9.50
CA VAL A 21 0.83 7.00 -8.53
C VAL A 21 1.89 6.15 -9.22
N LYS A 22 3.16 6.57 -9.12
CA LYS A 22 4.27 5.85 -9.77
C LYS A 22 5.51 5.82 -8.88
N LYS A 23 6.17 4.67 -8.84
CA LYS A 23 7.52 4.55 -8.32
C LYS A 23 8.50 5.05 -9.38
N ILE A 24 9.41 5.92 -8.97
CA ILE A 24 10.44 6.53 -9.82
C ILE A 24 11.80 6.01 -9.37
N ASN A 25 12.52 5.40 -10.29
CA ASN A 25 13.85 4.83 -10.03
C ASN A 25 14.97 5.67 -10.64
N THR A 26 14.67 6.47 -11.67
CA THR A 26 15.68 7.26 -12.41
C THR A 26 15.16 8.66 -12.73
N LEU A 27 16.11 9.53 -13.13
CA LEU A 27 15.78 10.89 -13.58
C LEU A 27 14.94 10.88 -14.87
N GLU A 28 15.20 9.95 -15.77
CA GLU A 28 14.48 9.78 -17.04
C GLU A 28 13.01 9.44 -16.78
N GLU A 29 12.75 8.54 -15.81
CA GLU A 29 11.39 8.20 -15.39
C GLU A 29 10.66 9.41 -14.78
N LEU A 30 11.37 10.24 -14.00
CA LEU A 30 10.80 11.47 -13.44
C LEU A 30 10.46 12.46 -14.54
N LYS A 31 11.36 12.69 -15.50
CA LYS A 31 11.10 13.57 -16.66
C LYS A 31 9.90 13.08 -17.44
N ALA A 32 9.85 11.79 -17.78
CA ALA A 32 8.72 11.21 -18.51
C ALA A 32 7.38 11.28 -17.75
N TYR A 33 7.42 11.27 -16.41
CA TYR A 33 6.24 11.51 -15.60
C TYR A 33 5.82 12.98 -15.65
N ASN A 34 6.77 13.90 -15.44
CA ASN A 34 6.54 15.34 -15.45
C ASN A 34 5.97 15.82 -16.79
N ASP A 35 6.50 15.32 -17.91
CA ASP A 35 6.04 15.68 -19.27
C ASP A 35 4.59 15.28 -19.54
N LYS A 36 4.09 14.26 -18.82
CA LYS A 36 2.70 13.77 -18.93
C LYS A 36 1.77 14.35 -17.88
N ALA A 37 2.31 14.88 -16.77
CA ALA A 37 1.51 15.39 -15.68
C ALA A 37 0.87 16.74 -16.07
N THR A 38 -0.45 16.80 -16.06
CA THR A 38 -1.25 18.03 -16.24
C THR A 38 -1.82 18.53 -14.92
N PHE A 39 -1.24 18.12 -13.80
CA PHE A 39 -1.68 18.36 -12.42
C PHE A 39 -0.46 18.50 -11.51
N ASP A 40 -0.65 19.14 -10.37
CA ASP A 40 0.34 19.20 -9.31
C ASP A 40 0.51 17.83 -8.65
N TYR A 41 1.74 17.47 -8.31
CA TYR A 41 2.05 16.20 -7.69
C TYR A 41 3.05 16.32 -6.55
N LEU A 42 2.92 15.39 -5.62
CA LEU A 42 3.81 15.23 -4.48
C LEU A 42 4.91 14.21 -4.79
N ILE A 43 6.09 14.45 -4.25
CA ILE A 43 7.20 13.50 -4.21
C ILE A 43 7.35 13.04 -2.78
N GLN A 44 7.33 11.73 -2.56
CA GLN A 44 7.39 11.10 -1.25
C GLN A 44 8.46 10.02 -1.23
N ASP A 45 9.21 9.93 -0.14
CA ASP A 45 10.15 8.82 0.09
C ASP A 45 9.43 7.49 -0.08
N LEU A 46 10.08 6.51 -0.72
CA LEU A 46 9.56 5.15 -0.79
C LEU A 46 9.65 4.52 0.60
N ILE A 47 8.52 4.08 1.12
CA ILE A 47 8.46 3.33 2.36
C ILE A 47 8.78 1.86 2.06
N PRO A 48 9.85 1.28 2.64
CA PRO A 48 10.33 -0.04 2.27
C PRO A 48 9.62 -1.20 2.98
N TYR A 49 8.54 -0.93 3.70
CA TYR A 49 7.85 -1.95 4.48
C TYR A 49 6.93 -2.80 3.61
N PRO A 50 6.88 -4.13 3.84
CA PRO A 50 6.20 -5.06 2.94
C PRO A 50 4.70 -5.21 3.17
N LYS A 51 4.19 -4.72 4.30
CA LYS A 51 2.79 -4.92 4.72
C LYS A 51 2.06 -3.59 4.80
N GLU A 52 0.77 -3.62 4.54
CA GLU A 52 -0.09 -2.43 4.61
C GLU A 52 -1.36 -2.73 5.42
N ILE A 53 -1.71 -1.82 6.33
CA ILE A 53 -2.95 -1.87 7.11
C ILE A 53 -3.68 -0.53 7.07
N GLY A 54 -5.00 -0.59 7.27
CA GLY A 54 -5.84 0.55 7.60
C GLY A 54 -6.27 0.45 9.07
N VAL A 55 -5.91 1.43 9.88
CA VAL A 55 -6.28 1.49 11.29
C VAL A 55 -7.35 2.54 11.50
N PHE A 56 -8.52 2.14 11.98
CA PHE A 56 -9.62 3.03 12.29
C PHE A 56 -9.51 3.50 13.73
N TYR A 57 -9.54 4.81 13.91
CA TYR A 57 -9.44 5.46 15.22
C TYR A 57 -10.61 6.38 15.47
N VAL A 58 -11.08 6.40 16.73
CA VAL A 58 -12.14 7.30 17.20
C VAL A 58 -11.77 7.87 18.56
N ARG A 59 -11.95 9.18 18.73
CA ARG A 59 -11.88 9.89 20.00
C ARG A 59 -13.07 10.84 20.13
N TYR A 60 -13.84 10.74 21.18
CA TYR A 60 -14.93 11.68 21.41
C TYR A 60 -14.38 13.06 21.82
N PRO A 61 -15.01 14.17 21.39
CA PRO A 61 -14.49 15.53 21.65
C PRO A 61 -14.29 15.87 23.14
N ASN A 62 -15.04 15.26 24.03
CA ASN A 62 -14.95 15.44 25.48
C ASN A 62 -14.01 14.45 26.17
N GLN A 63 -13.32 13.60 25.42
CA GLN A 63 -12.36 12.62 25.93
C GLN A 63 -10.94 13.00 25.57
N LYS A 64 -10.02 12.80 26.52
CA LYS A 64 -8.59 13.01 26.30
C LYS A 64 -7.98 11.94 25.39
N GLU A 65 -8.50 10.72 25.49
CA GLU A 65 -8.00 9.55 24.78
C GLU A 65 -9.08 8.96 23.88
N GLY A 66 -8.63 8.38 22.79
CA GLY A 66 -9.44 7.61 21.87
C GLY A 66 -9.01 6.16 21.80
N LYS A 67 -9.58 5.43 20.87
CA LYS A 67 -9.28 4.02 20.70
C LYS A 67 -9.31 3.59 19.23
N ILE A 68 -8.60 2.53 18.94
CA ILE A 68 -8.73 1.79 17.69
C ILE A 68 -10.07 1.03 17.72
N THR A 69 -10.86 1.16 16.67
CA THR A 69 -12.16 0.50 16.52
C THR A 69 -12.16 -0.63 15.52
N GLY A 70 -11.10 -0.73 14.71
CA GLY A 70 -10.91 -1.81 13.75
C GLY A 70 -9.59 -1.69 13.02
N ILE A 71 -9.08 -2.81 12.54
CA ILE A 71 -7.90 -2.90 11.69
C ILE A 71 -8.24 -3.72 10.46
N VAL A 72 -7.84 -3.23 9.28
CA VAL A 72 -7.97 -3.92 8.01
C VAL A 72 -6.57 -4.18 7.45
N ALA A 73 -6.18 -5.44 7.34
CA ALA A 73 -4.97 -5.84 6.60
C ALA A 73 -5.24 -5.83 5.10
N LYS A 74 -4.24 -5.43 4.32
CA LYS A 74 -4.31 -5.43 2.86
C LYS A 74 -3.38 -6.51 2.30
N GLU A 75 -3.97 -7.54 1.73
CA GLU A 75 -3.23 -8.54 0.94
C GLU A 75 -3.08 -8.04 -0.49
N PHE A 76 -1.85 -7.93 -0.95
CA PHE A 76 -1.55 -7.52 -2.32
C PHE A 76 -1.86 -8.64 -3.30
N LEU A 77 -2.11 -8.28 -4.55
CA LEU A 77 -2.21 -9.25 -5.63
C LEU A 77 -0.85 -9.90 -5.83
N THR A 78 -0.73 -11.13 -5.36
CA THR A 78 0.50 -11.94 -5.43
C THR A 78 0.19 -13.28 -6.09
N VAL A 79 1.09 -13.75 -6.93
CA VAL A 79 1.04 -15.10 -7.51
C VAL A 79 2.25 -15.90 -7.07
N THR A 80 2.06 -17.23 -6.97
CA THR A 80 3.14 -18.17 -6.64
C THR A 80 3.45 -19.00 -7.87
N GLY A 81 4.70 -19.02 -8.28
CA GLY A 81 5.19 -19.83 -9.39
C GLY A 81 4.99 -21.33 -9.13
N ASP A 82 4.58 -22.05 -10.14
CA ASP A 82 4.50 -23.51 -10.13
C ASP A 82 5.59 -24.17 -11.00
N GLY A 83 6.41 -23.36 -11.66
CA GLY A 83 7.49 -23.79 -12.56
C GLY A 83 7.02 -24.17 -13.97
N VAL A 84 5.73 -24.00 -14.28
CA VAL A 84 5.14 -24.42 -15.56
C VAL A 84 4.23 -23.34 -16.16
N SER A 85 3.36 -22.74 -15.34
CA SER A 85 2.39 -21.73 -15.78
C SER A 85 3.05 -20.38 -15.95
N THR A 86 2.61 -19.62 -16.96
CA THR A 86 2.96 -18.20 -17.11
C THR A 86 2.36 -17.36 -16.01
N ILE A 87 2.91 -16.16 -15.78
CA ILE A 87 2.34 -15.20 -14.82
C ILE A 87 0.87 -14.92 -15.15
N GLU A 88 0.52 -14.78 -16.43
CA GLU A 88 -0.87 -14.56 -16.85
C GLU A 88 -1.78 -15.73 -16.46
N GLU A 89 -1.34 -16.97 -16.68
CA GLU A 89 -2.10 -18.17 -16.29
C GLU A 89 -2.27 -18.28 -14.78
N LEU A 90 -1.22 -17.95 -14.01
CA LEU A 90 -1.30 -17.91 -12.55
C LEU A 90 -2.30 -16.87 -12.06
N ILE A 91 -2.35 -15.69 -12.69
CA ILE A 91 -3.33 -14.64 -12.39
C ILE A 91 -4.75 -15.13 -12.67
N LYS A 92 -5.00 -15.82 -13.79
CA LYS A 92 -6.30 -16.37 -14.19
C LYS A 92 -6.84 -17.45 -13.23
N LYS A 93 -5.98 -18.12 -12.46
CA LYS A 93 -6.41 -19.09 -11.45
C LYS A 93 -7.26 -18.49 -10.32
N ASN A 94 -7.21 -17.17 -10.13
CA ASN A 94 -8.02 -16.46 -9.14
C ASN A 94 -8.94 -15.45 -9.85
N PRO A 95 -10.28 -15.61 -9.80
CA PRO A 95 -11.22 -14.72 -10.48
C PRO A 95 -11.06 -13.23 -10.12
N ARG A 96 -10.67 -12.94 -8.87
CA ARG A 96 -10.41 -11.57 -8.44
C ARG A 96 -9.17 -10.97 -9.09
N HIS A 97 -8.13 -11.77 -9.27
CA HIS A 97 -6.91 -11.35 -9.94
C HIS A 97 -7.12 -11.21 -11.45
N GLU A 98 -7.89 -12.12 -12.04
CA GLU A 98 -8.23 -12.10 -13.46
C GLU A 98 -8.90 -10.79 -13.89
N MET A 99 -9.73 -10.19 -13.04
CA MET A 99 -10.36 -8.89 -13.30
C MET A 99 -9.34 -7.76 -13.56
N GLN A 100 -8.08 -7.93 -13.15
CA GLN A 100 -6.99 -6.97 -13.35
C GLN A 100 -6.23 -7.16 -14.66
N LEU A 101 -6.44 -8.26 -15.38
CA LEU A 101 -5.62 -8.63 -16.55
C LEU A 101 -5.50 -7.53 -17.60
N LYS A 102 -6.59 -6.84 -17.95
CA LYS A 102 -6.56 -5.77 -18.96
C LYS A 102 -5.59 -4.64 -18.59
N VAL A 103 -5.48 -4.32 -17.31
CA VAL A 103 -4.58 -3.27 -16.83
C VAL A 103 -3.16 -3.82 -16.75
N LEU A 104 -3.00 -5.04 -16.24
CA LEU A 104 -1.72 -5.71 -16.11
C LEU A 104 -1.05 -5.98 -17.46
N GLN A 105 -1.83 -6.29 -18.50
CA GLN A 105 -1.32 -6.43 -19.87
C GLN A 105 -0.67 -5.16 -20.38
N LYS A 106 -1.23 -3.99 -20.04
CA LYS A 106 -0.64 -2.68 -20.40
C LYS A 106 0.61 -2.37 -19.59
N GLU A 107 0.66 -2.78 -18.31
CA GLU A 107 1.77 -2.47 -17.41
C GLU A 107 2.94 -3.43 -17.55
N TYR A 108 2.67 -4.71 -17.69
CA TYR A 108 3.66 -5.78 -17.72
C TYR A 108 4.03 -6.23 -19.14
N GLY A 109 3.11 -6.06 -20.11
CA GLY A 109 3.35 -6.45 -21.49
C GLY A 109 3.80 -7.92 -21.63
N LYS A 110 4.93 -8.13 -22.31
CA LYS A 110 5.47 -9.47 -22.56
C LYS A 110 5.90 -10.21 -21.29
N ARG A 111 6.16 -9.50 -20.19
CA ARG A 111 6.55 -10.11 -18.92
C ARG A 111 5.49 -11.07 -18.35
N LEU A 112 4.22 -10.88 -18.70
CA LEU A 112 3.15 -11.80 -18.30
C LEU A 112 3.30 -13.23 -18.86
N GLN A 113 4.12 -13.40 -19.89
CA GLN A 113 4.43 -14.70 -20.50
C GLN A 113 5.64 -15.41 -19.84
N GLU A 114 6.30 -14.76 -18.88
CA GLU A 114 7.38 -15.39 -18.11
C GLU A 114 6.83 -16.48 -17.18
N ILE A 115 7.62 -17.53 -16.98
CA ILE A 115 7.32 -18.61 -16.05
C ILE A 115 8.15 -18.39 -14.79
N LEU A 116 7.48 -18.28 -13.65
CA LEU A 116 8.15 -18.16 -12.35
C LEU A 116 8.63 -19.54 -11.88
N SER A 117 9.76 -19.56 -11.21
CA SER A 117 10.25 -20.78 -10.55
C SER A 117 9.22 -21.33 -9.54
N LYS A 118 9.24 -22.63 -9.32
CA LYS A 118 8.33 -23.23 -8.33
C LYS A 118 8.56 -22.66 -6.94
N GLY A 119 7.50 -22.12 -6.35
CA GLY A 119 7.54 -21.47 -5.03
C GLY A 119 7.97 -19.99 -5.05
N GLU A 120 8.38 -19.45 -6.19
CA GLU A 120 8.69 -18.05 -6.33
C GLU A 120 7.44 -17.19 -6.16
N LEU A 121 7.53 -16.16 -5.29
CA LEU A 121 6.44 -15.22 -5.05
C LEU A 121 6.64 -13.94 -5.87
N LEU A 122 5.66 -13.59 -6.68
CA LEU A 122 5.63 -12.30 -7.38
C LEU A 122 4.43 -11.47 -6.90
N THR A 123 4.69 -10.36 -6.24
CA THR A 123 3.66 -9.36 -5.99
C THR A 123 3.44 -8.56 -7.26
N VAL A 124 2.33 -8.83 -7.93
CA VAL A 124 1.97 -8.22 -9.21
C VAL A 124 1.51 -6.78 -9.04
N VAL A 125 0.76 -6.49 -7.95
CA VAL A 125 0.34 -5.13 -7.60
C VAL A 125 0.83 -4.82 -6.18
N PRO A 126 1.89 -4.01 -6.01
CA PRO A 126 2.56 -3.80 -4.73
C PRO A 126 1.94 -2.68 -3.88
N TYR A 127 0.62 -2.48 -3.97
CA TYR A 127 -0.10 -1.50 -3.14
C TYR A 127 -1.54 -1.94 -2.86
N GLY A 128 -2.02 -1.59 -1.68
CA GLY A 128 -3.30 -2.02 -1.13
C GLY A 128 -4.50 -1.27 -1.67
N ASN A 129 -4.79 -1.40 -2.96
CA ASN A 129 -5.99 -0.84 -3.57
C ASN A 129 -6.97 -1.96 -3.96
N HIS A 130 -8.20 -1.89 -3.43
CA HIS A 130 -9.25 -2.87 -3.69
C HIS A 130 -9.60 -3.02 -5.18
N ILE A 131 -9.63 -1.88 -5.90
CA ILE A 131 -9.91 -1.85 -7.34
C ILE A 131 -8.77 -2.48 -8.15
N ARG A 132 -7.56 -2.49 -7.60
CA ARG A 132 -6.36 -3.09 -8.19
C ARG A 132 -6.11 -4.52 -7.72
N GLY A 133 -7.14 -5.18 -7.16
CA GLY A 133 -7.11 -6.59 -6.80
C GLY A 133 -6.68 -6.89 -5.36
N ALA A 134 -6.25 -5.91 -4.57
CA ALA A 134 -5.93 -6.14 -3.18
C ALA A 134 -7.15 -6.63 -2.40
N LYS A 135 -6.95 -7.61 -1.52
CA LYS A 135 -7.98 -8.14 -0.63
C LYS A 135 -7.86 -7.44 0.74
N PHE A 136 -9.00 -7.06 1.29
CA PHE A 136 -9.08 -6.44 2.61
C PHE A 136 -9.60 -7.49 3.59
N ILE A 137 -8.84 -7.70 4.65
CA ILE A 137 -9.11 -8.73 5.65
C ILE A 137 -9.24 -8.07 7.01
N ASP A 138 -10.23 -8.47 7.79
CA ASP A 138 -10.30 -8.05 9.18
C ASP A 138 -9.09 -8.57 9.95
N ALA A 139 -8.36 -7.62 10.52
CA ALA A 139 -7.18 -7.84 11.33
C ALA A 139 -7.33 -7.23 12.72
N SER A 140 -8.56 -7.05 13.18
CA SER A 140 -8.85 -6.43 14.48
C SER A 140 -8.32 -7.25 15.67
N HIS A 141 -7.95 -8.52 15.44
CA HIS A 141 -7.23 -9.32 16.42
C HIS A 141 -5.82 -8.78 16.76
N PHE A 142 -5.26 -7.87 15.95
CA PHE A 142 -4.02 -7.17 16.29
C PHE A 142 -4.20 -5.99 17.25
N ILE A 143 -5.43 -5.65 17.61
CA ILE A 143 -5.69 -4.56 18.56
C ILE A 143 -5.22 -5.02 19.95
N SER A 144 -4.10 -4.45 20.40
CA SER A 144 -3.58 -4.60 21.75
C SER A 144 -3.64 -3.27 22.49
N GLU A 145 -3.48 -3.31 23.80
CA GLU A 145 -3.38 -2.09 24.62
C GLU A 145 -2.20 -1.23 24.18
N GLN A 146 -1.07 -1.87 23.86
CA GLN A 146 0.14 -1.18 23.42
C GLN A 146 -0.04 -0.51 22.08
N LEU A 147 -0.62 -1.21 21.08
CA LEU A 147 -0.92 -0.62 19.77
C LEU A 147 -1.91 0.54 19.92
N ASN A 148 -2.95 0.36 20.75
CA ASN A 148 -3.92 1.42 20.99
C ASN A 148 -3.26 2.65 21.62
N ALA A 149 -2.38 2.49 22.61
CA ALA A 149 -1.63 3.59 23.22
C ALA A 149 -0.73 4.31 22.19
N THR A 150 -0.04 3.56 21.32
CA THR A 150 0.83 4.11 20.28
C THR A 150 0.03 4.95 19.28
N ILE A 151 -1.06 4.41 18.75
CA ILE A 151 -1.91 5.14 17.81
C ILE A 151 -2.58 6.34 18.47
N ASN A 152 -3.09 6.19 19.71
CA ASN A 152 -3.66 7.29 20.47
C ASN A 152 -2.65 8.44 20.67
N LYS A 153 -1.41 8.13 21.01
CA LYS A 153 -0.33 9.12 21.13
C LYS A 153 -0.11 9.93 19.85
N ILE A 154 -0.19 9.28 18.68
CA ILE A 154 -0.06 9.96 17.38
C ILE A 154 -1.29 10.84 17.13
N CYS A 155 -2.48 10.29 17.29
CA CYS A 155 -3.74 10.97 16.99
C CYS A 155 -3.97 12.21 17.87
N THR A 156 -3.56 12.17 19.15
CA THR A 156 -3.72 13.30 20.08
C THR A 156 -2.78 14.46 19.78
N GLN A 157 -1.74 14.25 18.98
CA GLN A 157 -0.84 15.33 18.51
C GLN A 157 -1.42 16.09 17.31
N ILE A 158 -2.45 15.56 16.66
CA ILE A 158 -3.11 16.21 15.54
C ILE A 158 -4.29 17.02 16.09
N PRO A 159 -4.26 18.37 15.99
CA PRO A 159 -5.36 19.21 16.45
C PRO A 159 -6.68 18.78 15.79
N ASP A 160 -7.75 18.74 16.59
CA ASP A 160 -9.12 18.45 16.14
C ASP A 160 -9.31 17.11 15.40
N PHE A 161 -8.38 16.18 15.56
CA PHE A 161 -8.51 14.84 14.97
C PHE A 161 -9.31 13.94 15.94
N TYR A 162 -10.55 13.67 15.57
CA TYR A 162 -11.48 12.88 16.38
C TYR A 162 -11.87 11.54 15.76
N PHE A 163 -11.76 11.44 14.43
CA PHE A 163 -12.15 10.26 13.69
C PHE A 163 -11.38 10.16 12.39
N GLY A 164 -10.89 8.96 12.06
CA GLY A 164 -10.25 8.73 10.78
C GLY A 164 -9.69 7.33 10.62
N ARG A 165 -9.15 7.07 9.42
CA ARG A 165 -8.40 5.87 9.10
C ARG A 165 -6.99 6.25 8.69
N PHE A 166 -6.03 5.60 9.29
CA PHE A 166 -4.64 5.68 8.89
C PHE A 166 -4.33 4.49 7.98
N ASP A 167 -3.93 4.76 6.74
CA ASP A 167 -3.36 3.74 5.87
C ASP A 167 -1.83 3.78 6.06
N MET A 168 -1.28 2.72 6.62
CA MET A 168 0.11 2.64 7.04
C MET A 168 0.80 1.42 6.44
N MET A 169 2.03 1.62 5.99
CA MET A 169 2.93 0.50 5.71
C MET A 169 3.72 0.18 6.97
N TYR A 170 3.99 -1.09 7.22
CA TYR A 170 4.69 -1.52 8.42
C TYR A 170 5.54 -2.78 8.19
N SER A 171 6.52 -2.98 9.04
CA SER A 171 7.39 -4.15 9.00
C SER A 171 6.76 -5.32 9.76
N THR A 172 6.61 -5.20 11.08
CA THR A 172 5.95 -6.19 11.93
C THR A 172 4.98 -5.51 12.91
N ILE A 173 4.04 -6.27 13.43
CA ILE A 173 3.07 -5.75 14.42
C ILE A 173 3.80 -5.34 15.71
N GLU A 174 4.79 -6.09 16.14
CA GLU A 174 5.56 -5.82 17.35
C GLU A 174 6.35 -4.50 17.25
N GLU A 175 6.83 -4.15 16.04
CA GLU A 175 7.50 -2.86 15.81
C GLU A 175 6.50 -1.72 15.75
N LEU A 176 5.36 -1.92 15.09
CA LEU A 176 4.28 -0.95 15.02
C LEU A 176 3.74 -0.62 16.43
N GLU A 177 3.57 -1.62 17.30
CA GLU A 177 3.18 -1.44 18.70
C GLU A 177 4.17 -0.54 19.47
N LYS A 178 5.46 -0.66 19.16
CA LYS A 178 6.52 0.19 19.75
C LYS A 178 6.61 1.59 19.11
N GLY A 179 5.81 1.87 18.09
CA GLY A 179 5.88 3.12 17.35
C GLY A 179 7.12 3.22 16.44
N ALA A 180 7.58 2.09 15.90
CA ALA A 180 8.75 1.99 15.04
C ALA A 180 8.40 1.31 13.70
N ASN A 181 9.18 1.61 12.66
CA ASN A 181 9.14 0.97 11.36
C ASN A 181 7.74 0.93 10.69
N PHE A 182 7.07 2.11 10.66
CA PHE A 182 5.80 2.35 9.96
C PHE A 182 5.77 3.74 9.33
#